data_304f73d6ecec74810185bc50cd3937b8
#
_entry.id   304f73d6ecec74810185bc50cd3937b8
#
_cell.length_a   1.000
_cell.length_b   1.000
_cell.length_c   1.000
_cell.angle_alpha   90.00
_cell.angle_beta   90.00
_cell.angle_gamma   90.00
#
_symmetry.space_group_name_H-M   'P 1'
#
loop_
_entity.id
_entity.type
_entity.pdbx_description
1 polymer ?
#
loop_
_entity_poly.entity_id
_entity_poly.type
_entity_poly.pdbx_seq_one_letter_code
_entity_poly.pdbx_strand_id
1 'polypeptide(L)'
;GERVLIGSAHFVFEDEGCVIPEGEQERFDALPPEYSHLYLAVGGQLAAVICISDPLREEAKEVLSTLRALGVTNTVMLTGDSYRTAAAIAAQVGVDDFRAGVLPADKAEYVARLRREGHTVLMVGDGINDSPALSEADAGIAISDGAAIAREIADITIAADSLWELVELRRIAMALMARIHSNYRFVIGFNGALIALGVAGVLPPATSATLHNLSTLGVSLRSMSRLTTQTQ
;
A
#
# COMPACT_ATOMS: atom_id res chain seq x y z
N GLY A 1 -7.58 14.88 45.26
CA GLY A 1 -8.07 13.90 44.27
C GLY A 1 -6.91 13.05 43.82
N GLU A 2 -7.15 11.79 43.51
CA GLU A 2 -6.13 10.90 42.99
C GLU A 2 -5.82 11.27 41.52
N ARG A 3 -4.57 11.08 41.10
CA ARG A 3 -4.16 11.29 39.71
C ARG A 3 -4.69 10.15 38.85
N VAL A 4 -5.37 10.49 37.77
CA VAL A 4 -5.91 9.52 36.82
C VAL A 4 -5.15 9.70 35.51
N LEU A 5 -4.68 8.59 34.95
CA LEU A 5 -3.93 8.52 33.69
C LEU A 5 -4.64 7.56 32.76
N ILE A 6 -4.67 7.89 31.47
CA ILE A 6 -5.16 7.01 30.42
C ILE A 6 -4.24 7.13 29.21
N GLY A 7 -3.82 6.00 28.64
CA GLY A 7 -2.92 6.00 27.50
C GLY A 7 -2.43 4.63 27.06
N SER A 8 -1.41 4.62 26.20
CA SER A 8 -0.73 3.40 25.74
C SER A 8 0.04 2.71 26.86
N ALA A 9 0.47 1.46 26.65
CA ALA A 9 1.32 0.75 27.60
C ALA A 9 2.63 1.53 27.88
N HIS A 10 3.27 2.06 26.84
CA HIS A 10 4.49 2.85 26.98
C HIS A 10 4.27 4.06 27.90
N PHE A 11 3.24 4.86 27.61
CA PHE A 11 2.92 6.03 28.43
C PHE A 11 2.62 5.66 29.89
N VAL A 12 1.77 4.65 30.13
CA VAL A 12 1.30 4.33 31.50
C VAL A 12 2.38 3.62 32.31
N PHE A 13 3.12 2.67 31.73
CA PHE A 13 4.07 1.84 32.47
C PHE A 13 5.50 2.34 32.38
N GLU A 14 5.96 2.88 31.23
CA GLU A 14 7.34 3.28 31.03
C GLU A 14 7.54 4.76 31.40
N ASP A 15 6.70 5.67 30.88
CA ASP A 15 6.85 7.10 31.15
C ASP A 15 6.37 7.48 32.55
N GLU A 16 5.21 6.97 32.97
CA GLU A 16 4.55 7.33 34.23
C GLU A 16 4.81 6.32 35.37
N GLY A 17 5.44 5.18 35.08
CA GLY A 17 5.88 4.20 36.06
C GLY A 17 4.75 3.52 36.84
N CYS A 18 3.53 3.46 36.31
CA CYS A 18 2.42 2.78 36.93
C CYS A 18 2.66 1.27 36.99
N VAL A 19 2.10 0.62 38.00
CA VAL A 19 2.27 -0.81 38.23
C VAL A 19 0.96 -1.56 38.12
N ILE A 20 1.04 -2.85 37.77
CA ILE A 20 -0.10 -3.77 37.81
C ILE A 20 -0.32 -4.14 39.26
N PRO A 21 -1.58 -4.10 39.78
CA PRO A 21 -1.86 -4.48 41.15
C PRO A 21 -1.46 -5.94 41.46
N GLU A 22 -1.07 -6.19 42.70
CA GLU A 22 -0.66 -7.52 43.14
C GLU A 22 -1.80 -8.53 42.93
N GLY A 23 -1.50 -9.67 42.31
CA GLY A 23 -2.47 -10.71 41.97
C GLY A 23 -3.23 -10.54 40.65
N GLU A 24 -3.11 -9.40 39.95
CA GLU A 24 -3.80 -9.18 38.66
C GLU A 24 -2.92 -9.49 37.41
N GLN A 25 -1.70 -9.96 37.61
CA GLN A 25 -0.76 -10.23 36.49
C GLN A 25 -1.31 -11.29 35.52
N GLU A 26 -1.91 -12.37 36.03
CA GLU A 26 -2.49 -13.43 35.22
C GLU A 26 -3.61 -12.90 34.29
N ARG A 27 -4.46 -12.02 34.83
CA ARG A 27 -5.53 -11.37 34.05
C ARG A 27 -4.98 -10.43 32.99
N PHE A 28 -3.91 -9.72 33.32
CA PHE A 28 -3.23 -8.83 32.39
C PHE A 28 -2.59 -9.63 31.22
N ASP A 29 -1.94 -10.75 31.57
CA ASP A 29 -1.30 -11.60 30.55
C ASP A 29 -2.31 -12.36 29.68
N ALA A 30 -3.52 -12.58 30.20
CA ALA A 30 -4.62 -13.21 29.48
C ALA A 30 -5.41 -12.26 28.56
N LEU A 31 -5.05 -10.98 28.52
CA LEU A 31 -5.70 -10.03 27.60
C LEU A 31 -5.55 -10.50 26.14
N PRO A 32 -6.62 -10.42 25.33
CA PRO A 32 -6.58 -10.83 23.93
C PRO A 32 -5.50 -10.05 23.17
N PRO A 33 -4.51 -10.72 22.56
CA PRO A 33 -3.40 -10.04 21.90
C PRO A 33 -3.79 -9.33 20.62
N GLU A 34 -4.91 -9.70 20.00
CA GLU A 34 -5.44 -9.13 18.77
C GLU A 34 -6.12 -7.77 18.97
N TYR A 35 -6.39 -7.36 20.23
CA TYR A 35 -7.01 -6.09 20.53
C TYR A 35 -5.98 -5.02 20.83
N SER A 36 -6.25 -3.80 20.39
CA SER A 36 -5.53 -2.62 20.90
C SER A 36 -5.97 -2.32 22.31
N HIS A 37 -5.00 -2.03 23.19
CA HIS A 37 -5.27 -1.82 24.61
C HIS A 37 -5.03 -0.38 25.01
N LEU A 38 -6.01 0.20 25.71
CA LEU A 38 -5.88 1.50 26.36
C LEU A 38 -5.91 1.27 27.88
N TYR A 39 -4.89 1.73 28.57
CA TYR A 39 -4.68 1.49 29.98
C TYR A 39 -5.12 2.69 30.82
N LEU A 40 -5.94 2.43 31.83
CA LEU A 40 -6.39 3.42 32.80
C LEU A 40 -5.70 3.13 34.13
N ALA A 41 -4.94 4.08 34.66
CA ALA A 41 -4.30 4.01 35.96
C ALA A 41 -4.84 5.08 36.89
N VAL A 42 -4.99 4.73 38.20
CA VAL A 42 -5.42 5.61 39.24
C VAL A 42 -4.44 5.50 40.40
N GLY A 43 -3.92 6.63 40.87
CA GLY A 43 -2.97 6.65 41.98
C GLY A 43 -1.67 5.85 41.74
N GLY A 44 -1.26 5.71 40.47
CA GLY A 44 -0.05 4.97 40.09
C GLY A 44 -0.27 3.44 39.93
N GLN A 45 -1.49 2.96 40.00
CA GLN A 45 -1.82 1.55 39.80
C GLN A 45 -2.79 1.39 38.63
N LEU A 46 -2.62 0.31 37.83
CA LEU A 46 -3.56 -0.05 36.79
C LEU A 46 -4.93 -0.37 37.37
N ALA A 47 -5.95 0.38 37.00
CA ALA A 47 -7.32 0.22 37.45
C ALA A 47 -8.21 -0.52 36.44
N ALA A 48 -7.98 -0.30 35.13
CA ALA A 48 -8.73 -0.95 34.07
C ALA A 48 -7.94 -1.02 32.76
N VAL A 49 -8.29 -1.98 31.91
CA VAL A 49 -7.83 -2.05 30.52
C VAL A 49 -9.04 -2.03 29.60
N ILE A 50 -9.06 -1.11 28.68
CA ILE A 50 -10.07 -1.00 27.64
C ILE A 50 -9.53 -1.71 26.40
N CYS A 51 -10.15 -2.84 26.06
CA CYS A 51 -9.81 -3.57 24.84
C CYS A 51 -10.59 -2.98 23.67
N ILE A 52 -9.90 -2.48 22.69
CA ILE A 52 -10.48 -1.91 21.47
C ILE A 52 -10.35 -2.96 20.38
N SER A 53 -11.49 -3.45 19.91
CA SER A 53 -11.54 -4.35 18.75
C SER A 53 -11.58 -3.52 17.49
N ASP A 54 -10.55 -3.64 16.69
CA ASP A 54 -10.54 -3.16 15.30
C ASP A 54 -10.48 -4.41 14.41
N PRO A 55 -11.65 -4.88 13.91
CA PRO A 55 -11.71 -6.13 13.19
C PRO A 55 -10.94 -6.00 11.87
N LEU A 56 -10.11 -7.00 11.62
CA LEU A 56 -9.45 -7.14 10.33
C LEU A 56 -10.49 -7.26 9.21
N ARG A 57 -10.21 -6.65 8.08
CA ARG A 57 -11.02 -6.87 6.87
C ARG A 57 -10.90 -8.33 6.46
N GLU A 58 -12.04 -9.01 6.30
CA GLU A 58 -12.09 -10.45 5.99
C GLU A 58 -11.28 -10.81 4.75
N GLU A 59 -11.30 -9.91 3.75
CA GLU A 59 -10.61 -10.09 2.47
C GLU A 59 -9.08 -9.87 2.54
N ALA A 60 -8.52 -9.29 3.61
CA ALA A 60 -7.13 -8.84 3.65
C ALA A 60 -6.13 -9.94 3.28
N LYS A 61 -6.29 -11.14 3.82
CA LYS A 61 -5.42 -12.28 3.56
C LYS A 61 -5.47 -12.72 2.10
N GLU A 62 -6.67 -12.79 1.52
CA GLU A 62 -6.88 -13.24 0.14
C GLU A 62 -6.36 -12.19 -0.86
N VAL A 63 -6.58 -10.92 -0.58
CA VAL A 63 -6.04 -9.80 -1.37
C VAL A 63 -4.52 -9.83 -1.39
N LEU A 64 -3.84 -9.97 -0.23
CA LEU A 64 -2.37 -10.05 -0.19
C LEU A 64 -1.83 -11.26 -0.95
N SER A 65 -2.47 -12.42 -0.80
CA SER A 65 -2.12 -13.62 -1.55
C SER A 65 -2.23 -13.39 -3.07
N THR A 66 -3.30 -12.71 -3.51
CA THR A 66 -3.52 -12.39 -4.92
C THR A 66 -2.52 -11.36 -5.43
N LEU A 67 -2.18 -10.33 -4.64
CA LEU A 67 -1.14 -9.36 -5.00
C LEU A 67 0.23 -10.02 -5.17
N ARG A 68 0.59 -10.99 -4.32
CA ARG A 68 1.80 -11.80 -4.51
C ARG A 68 1.78 -12.57 -5.83
N ALA A 69 0.66 -13.20 -6.16
CA ALA A 69 0.50 -13.89 -7.45
C ALA A 69 0.63 -12.93 -8.65
N LEU A 70 0.30 -11.65 -8.46
CA LEU A 70 0.48 -10.57 -9.45
C LEU A 70 1.86 -9.90 -9.38
N GLY A 71 2.83 -10.49 -8.68
CA GLY A 71 4.24 -10.10 -8.69
C GLY A 71 4.64 -9.08 -7.62
N VAL A 72 3.85 -8.90 -6.56
CA VAL A 72 4.32 -8.22 -5.34
C VAL A 72 5.22 -9.18 -4.58
N THR A 73 6.49 -8.82 -4.42
CA THR A 73 7.52 -9.72 -3.89
C THR A 73 7.64 -9.69 -2.38
N ASN A 74 7.24 -8.59 -1.74
CA ASN A 74 7.32 -8.42 -0.30
C ASN A 74 6.19 -7.53 0.20
N THR A 75 5.60 -7.88 1.33
CA THR A 75 4.53 -7.14 1.98
C THR A 75 4.90 -6.83 3.41
N VAL A 76 4.84 -5.56 3.79
CA VAL A 76 5.23 -5.09 5.13
C VAL A 76 4.07 -4.32 5.76
N MET A 77 3.76 -4.62 7.01
CA MET A 77 2.79 -3.88 7.80
C MET A 77 3.50 -2.88 8.72
N LEU A 78 3.11 -1.61 8.65
CA LEU A 78 3.59 -0.53 9.52
C LEU A 78 2.44 -0.07 10.41
N THR A 79 2.55 -0.27 11.72
CA THR A 79 1.49 0.10 12.67
C THR A 79 2.03 0.81 13.90
N GLY A 80 1.21 1.69 14.47
CA GLY A 80 1.47 2.31 15.77
C GLY A 80 1.13 1.42 16.97
N ASP A 81 0.52 0.25 16.73
CA ASP A 81 0.13 -0.68 17.78
C ASP A 81 1.33 -1.31 18.49
N SER A 82 1.03 -1.94 19.65
CA SER A 82 2.02 -2.72 20.39
C SER A 82 2.58 -3.87 19.54
N TYR A 83 3.82 -4.29 19.83
CA TYR A 83 4.44 -5.43 19.18
C TYR A 83 3.58 -6.70 19.23
N ARG A 84 2.93 -6.96 20.38
CA ARG A 84 2.07 -8.14 20.61
C ARG A 84 0.87 -8.12 19.66
N THR A 85 0.18 -6.99 19.55
CA THR A 85 -0.97 -6.79 18.66
C THR A 85 -0.54 -6.90 17.19
N ALA A 86 0.53 -6.20 16.82
CA ALA A 86 1.05 -6.22 15.48
C ALA A 86 1.48 -7.63 15.02
N ALA A 87 2.13 -8.40 15.88
CA ALA A 87 2.53 -9.77 15.59
C ALA A 87 1.34 -10.70 15.36
N ALA A 88 0.27 -10.57 16.19
CA ALA A 88 -0.95 -11.35 16.03
C ALA A 88 -1.65 -11.04 14.70
N ILE A 89 -1.80 -9.75 14.37
CA ILE A 89 -2.40 -9.29 13.13
C ILE A 89 -1.57 -9.72 11.91
N ALA A 90 -0.26 -9.52 11.96
CA ALA A 90 0.66 -9.90 10.88
C ALA A 90 0.56 -11.40 10.55
N ALA A 91 0.47 -12.25 11.57
CA ALA A 91 0.30 -13.71 11.40
C ALA A 91 -1.06 -14.06 10.78
N GLN A 92 -2.14 -13.37 11.14
CA GLN A 92 -3.48 -13.61 10.60
C GLN A 92 -3.57 -13.19 9.12
N VAL A 93 -3.07 -12.00 8.80
CA VAL A 93 -3.10 -11.43 7.44
C VAL A 93 -2.06 -12.09 6.54
N GLY A 94 -0.95 -12.54 7.12
CA GLY A 94 0.11 -13.24 6.41
C GLY A 94 1.04 -12.30 5.65
N VAL A 95 1.37 -11.13 6.21
CA VAL A 95 2.44 -10.26 5.69
C VAL A 95 3.82 -10.87 5.89
N ASP A 96 4.80 -10.46 5.10
CA ASP A 96 6.17 -11.02 5.14
C ASP A 96 7.00 -10.42 6.27
N ASP A 97 6.76 -9.14 6.62
CA ASP A 97 7.41 -8.43 7.74
C ASP A 97 6.42 -7.43 8.37
N PHE A 98 6.70 -6.99 9.58
CA PHE A 98 5.94 -5.93 10.23
C PHE A 98 6.81 -5.06 11.12
N ARG A 99 6.37 -3.82 11.35
CA ARG A 99 6.95 -2.86 12.30
C ARG A 99 5.84 -2.34 13.20
N ALA A 100 6.07 -2.47 14.50
CA ALA A 100 5.15 -2.06 15.55
C ALA A 100 5.64 -0.77 16.24
N GLY A 101 4.73 -0.03 16.87
CA GLY A 101 5.06 1.20 17.60
C GLY A 101 5.63 2.32 16.69
N VAL A 102 5.30 2.31 15.40
CA VAL A 102 5.89 3.23 14.41
C VAL A 102 5.12 4.54 14.37
N LEU A 103 5.80 5.65 14.58
CA LEU A 103 5.23 6.99 14.42
C LEU A 103 5.11 7.37 12.93
N PRO A 104 4.26 8.35 12.57
CA PRO A 104 4.09 8.77 11.17
C PRO A 104 5.41 9.16 10.47
N ALA A 105 6.32 9.85 11.17
CA ALA A 105 7.62 10.22 10.64
C ALA A 105 8.52 9.01 10.37
N ASP A 106 8.50 8.02 11.27
CA ASP A 106 9.30 6.80 11.14
C ASP A 106 8.81 5.92 9.98
N LYS A 107 7.50 5.94 9.70
CA LYS A 107 6.93 5.27 8.52
C LYS A 107 7.53 5.85 7.23
N ALA A 108 7.61 7.17 7.12
CA ALA A 108 8.22 7.84 5.97
C ALA A 108 9.71 7.49 5.84
N GLU A 109 10.46 7.50 6.94
CA GLU A 109 11.87 7.13 6.93
C GLU A 109 12.08 5.66 6.51
N TYR A 110 11.19 4.76 6.96
CA TYR A 110 11.21 3.35 6.56
C TYR A 110 11.03 3.21 5.04
N VAL A 111 10.04 3.90 4.47
CA VAL A 111 9.77 3.93 3.02
C VAL A 111 10.97 4.49 2.26
N ALA A 112 11.52 5.64 2.69
CA ALA A 112 12.69 6.26 2.08
C ALA A 112 13.92 5.34 2.11
N ARG A 113 14.09 4.55 3.18
CA ARG A 113 15.18 3.56 3.27
C ARG A 113 15.01 2.47 2.24
N LEU A 114 13.84 1.85 2.12
CA LEU A 114 13.58 0.80 1.13
C LEU A 114 13.85 1.29 -0.31
N ARG A 115 13.45 2.53 -0.63
CA ARG A 115 13.74 3.14 -1.94
C ARG A 115 15.24 3.32 -2.17
N ARG A 116 15.99 3.76 -1.17
CA ARG A 116 17.46 3.88 -1.25
C ARG A 116 18.15 2.53 -1.42
N GLU A 117 17.56 1.45 -0.91
CA GLU A 117 17.99 0.07 -1.09
C GLU A 117 17.64 -0.48 -2.49
N GLY A 118 16.95 0.31 -3.34
CA GLY A 118 16.61 -0.03 -4.72
C GLY A 118 15.28 -0.76 -4.89
N HIS A 119 14.46 -0.79 -3.86
CA HIS A 119 13.10 -1.34 -3.95
C HIS A 119 12.14 -0.32 -4.58
N THR A 120 11.19 -0.81 -5.37
CA THR A 120 10.02 -0.03 -5.78
C THR A 120 8.95 -0.18 -4.71
N VAL A 121 8.62 0.91 -4.03
CA VAL A 121 7.75 0.92 -2.86
C VAL A 121 6.38 1.47 -3.22
N LEU A 122 5.35 0.67 -2.95
CA LEU A 122 3.96 1.08 -2.97
C LEU A 122 3.49 1.23 -1.53
N MET A 123 3.11 2.43 -1.13
CA MET A 123 2.55 2.70 0.21
C MET A 123 1.03 2.77 0.12
N VAL A 124 0.35 2.05 1.02
CA VAL A 124 -1.11 2.07 1.15
C VAL A 124 -1.47 2.55 2.55
N GLY A 125 -2.35 3.53 2.66
CA GLY A 125 -2.75 4.10 3.95
C GLY A 125 -4.09 4.81 3.89
N ASP A 126 -4.52 5.38 5.03
CA ASP A 126 -5.77 6.15 5.16
C ASP A 126 -5.62 7.62 4.68
N GLY A 127 -4.41 8.06 4.46
CA GLY A 127 -4.07 9.40 3.98
C GLY A 127 -4.01 10.48 5.05
N ILE A 128 -4.42 10.23 6.29
CA ILE A 128 -4.37 11.22 7.38
C ILE A 128 -3.04 11.10 8.13
N ASN A 129 -2.82 9.96 8.76
CA ASN A 129 -1.61 9.68 9.54
C ASN A 129 -0.44 9.21 8.69
N ASP A 130 -0.72 8.68 7.51
CA ASP A 130 0.27 8.09 6.60
C ASP A 130 0.75 9.07 5.52
N SER A 131 0.28 10.32 5.54
CA SER A 131 0.62 11.35 4.54
C SER A 131 2.11 11.46 4.23
N PRO A 132 3.03 11.52 5.22
CA PRO A 132 4.46 11.60 4.92
C PRO A 132 4.99 10.34 4.23
N ALA A 133 4.52 9.16 4.62
CA ALA A 133 4.94 7.89 4.02
C ALA A 133 4.36 7.68 2.60
N LEU A 134 3.12 8.14 2.36
CA LEU A 134 2.50 8.13 1.04
C LEU A 134 3.29 9.00 0.06
N SER A 135 3.68 10.21 0.47
CA SER A 135 4.47 11.13 -0.37
C SER A 135 5.89 10.63 -0.64
N GLU A 136 6.46 9.83 0.27
CA GLU A 136 7.82 9.32 0.13
C GLU A 136 7.90 8.07 -0.75
N ALA A 137 6.79 7.36 -0.98
CA ALA A 137 6.75 6.16 -1.79
C ALA A 137 6.94 6.43 -3.29
N ASP A 138 7.23 5.39 -4.10
CA ASP A 138 7.20 5.50 -5.58
C ASP A 138 5.77 5.61 -6.11
N ALA A 139 4.80 5.09 -5.37
CA ALA A 139 3.39 5.41 -5.54
C ALA A 139 2.67 5.29 -4.18
N GLY A 140 2.00 6.38 -3.78
CA GLY A 140 1.15 6.46 -2.60
C GLY A 140 -0.30 6.19 -2.96
N ILE A 141 -0.94 5.23 -2.29
CA ILE A 141 -2.35 4.89 -2.47
C ILE A 141 -3.11 5.21 -1.18
N ALA A 142 -4.04 6.13 -1.23
CA ALA A 142 -4.95 6.38 -0.14
C ALA A 142 -6.26 5.61 -0.34
N ILE A 143 -6.63 4.81 0.67
CA ILE A 143 -7.94 4.16 0.76
C ILE A 143 -8.73 4.93 1.79
N SER A 144 -9.64 5.79 1.35
CA SER A 144 -10.42 6.62 2.25
C SER A 144 -11.72 7.06 1.62
N ASP A 145 -12.77 6.93 2.40
CA ASP A 145 -14.14 7.33 2.03
C ASP A 145 -14.36 8.85 2.19
N GLY A 146 -13.43 9.69 1.71
CA GLY A 146 -13.69 11.12 1.57
C GLY A 146 -12.77 12.11 2.24
N ALA A 147 -11.62 11.71 2.81
CA ALA A 147 -10.67 12.68 3.36
C ALA A 147 -10.08 13.54 2.22
N ALA A 148 -10.43 14.82 2.19
CA ALA A 148 -9.91 15.78 1.20
C ALA A 148 -8.36 15.79 1.18
N ILE A 149 -7.74 15.62 2.33
CA ILE A 149 -6.29 15.57 2.51
C ILE A 149 -5.66 14.37 1.79
N ALA A 150 -6.31 13.21 1.83
CA ALA A 150 -5.81 12.00 1.14
C ALA A 150 -5.72 12.20 -0.37
N ARG A 151 -6.66 12.95 -0.96
CA ARG A 151 -6.67 13.26 -2.41
C ARG A 151 -5.57 14.23 -2.85
N GLU A 152 -5.06 15.02 -1.92
CA GLU A 152 -4.05 16.04 -2.21
C GLU A 152 -2.62 15.48 -2.14
N ILE A 153 -2.43 14.38 -1.42
CA ILE A 153 -1.11 13.83 -1.07
C ILE A 153 -0.83 12.50 -1.77
N ALA A 154 -1.84 11.67 -1.96
CA ALA A 154 -1.67 10.36 -2.60
C ALA A 154 -1.69 10.49 -4.13
N ASP A 155 -0.85 9.70 -4.81
CA ASP A 155 -0.87 9.60 -6.28
C ASP A 155 -2.15 8.95 -6.78
N ILE A 156 -2.72 8.04 -5.98
CA ILE A 156 -3.93 7.31 -6.29
C ILE A 156 -4.85 7.34 -5.07
N THR A 157 -6.11 7.68 -5.28
CA THR A 157 -7.14 7.59 -4.24
C THR A 157 -8.18 6.56 -4.64
N ILE A 158 -8.41 5.61 -3.75
CA ILE A 158 -9.43 4.58 -3.89
C ILE A 158 -10.59 4.96 -2.97
N ALA A 159 -11.71 5.35 -3.56
CA ALA A 159 -12.94 5.69 -2.84
C ALA A 159 -13.81 4.43 -2.71
N ALA A 160 -13.31 3.40 -2.06
CA ALA A 160 -14.01 2.15 -1.84
C ALA A 160 -13.61 1.53 -0.51
N ASP A 161 -14.53 0.80 0.09
CA ASP A 161 -14.31 0.10 1.35
C ASP A 161 -13.58 -1.24 1.19
N SER A 162 -13.34 -1.68 -0.04
CA SER A 162 -12.75 -2.99 -0.32
C SER A 162 -11.29 -2.92 -0.75
N LEU A 163 -10.48 -3.78 -0.15
CA LEU A 163 -9.07 -3.96 -0.54
C LEU A 163 -8.91 -4.62 -1.92
N TRP A 164 -9.97 -5.22 -2.48
CA TRP A 164 -9.94 -5.80 -3.83
C TRP A 164 -9.64 -4.78 -4.92
N GLU A 165 -9.92 -3.52 -4.67
CA GLU A 165 -9.57 -2.43 -5.60
C GLU A 165 -8.06 -2.31 -5.83
N LEU A 166 -7.22 -2.71 -4.87
CA LEU A 166 -5.76 -2.79 -5.05
C LEU A 166 -5.37 -3.86 -6.07
N VAL A 167 -6.07 -4.99 -6.05
CA VAL A 167 -5.87 -6.07 -7.02
C VAL A 167 -6.27 -5.62 -8.42
N GLU A 168 -7.42 -4.95 -8.53
CA GLU A 168 -7.90 -4.44 -9.82
C GLU A 168 -6.96 -3.33 -10.35
N LEU A 169 -6.51 -2.41 -9.51
CA LEU A 169 -5.50 -1.42 -9.85
C LEU A 169 -4.22 -2.09 -10.40
N ARG A 170 -3.74 -3.13 -9.73
CA ARG A 170 -2.57 -3.88 -10.18
C ARG A 170 -2.79 -4.54 -11.54
N ARG A 171 -3.95 -5.15 -11.77
CA ARG A 171 -4.32 -5.76 -13.06
C ARG A 171 -4.37 -4.70 -14.18
N ILE A 172 -4.99 -3.56 -13.92
CA ILE A 172 -5.06 -2.44 -14.87
C ILE A 172 -3.65 -1.96 -15.23
N ALA A 173 -2.78 -1.75 -14.22
CA ALA A 173 -1.40 -1.32 -14.43
C ALA A 173 -0.61 -2.32 -15.27
N MET A 174 -0.74 -3.62 -15.02
CA MET A 174 -0.09 -4.67 -15.81
C MET A 174 -0.60 -4.70 -17.25
N ALA A 175 -1.91 -4.60 -17.46
CA ALA A 175 -2.52 -4.56 -18.80
C ALA A 175 -2.08 -3.31 -19.58
N LEU A 176 -2.00 -2.16 -18.91
CA LEU A 176 -1.49 -0.92 -19.48
C LEU A 176 -0.03 -1.06 -19.95
N MET A 177 0.83 -1.59 -19.08
CA MET A 177 2.25 -1.79 -19.41
C MET A 177 2.43 -2.79 -20.57
N ALA A 178 1.65 -3.86 -20.59
CA ALA A 178 1.66 -4.81 -21.71
C ALA A 178 1.26 -4.13 -23.03
N ARG A 179 0.24 -3.26 -23.01
CA ARG A 179 -0.19 -2.48 -24.17
C ARG A 179 0.90 -1.51 -24.63
N ILE A 180 1.52 -0.76 -23.69
CA ILE A 180 2.62 0.17 -23.98
C ILE A 180 3.77 -0.58 -24.67
N HIS A 181 4.22 -1.70 -24.10
CA HIS A 181 5.30 -2.50 -24.68
C HIS A 181 4.93 -3.08 -26.06
N SER A 182 3.68 -3.51 -26.25
CA SER A 182 3.21 -3.99 -27.56
C SER A 182 3.22 -2.89 -28.60
N ASN A 183 2.70 -1.70 -28.27
CA ASN A 183 2.69 -0.55 -29.14
C ASN A 183 4.12 -0.11 -29.50
N TYR A 184 4.99 -0.05 -28.49
CA TYR A 184 6.39 0.33 -28.68
C TYR A 184 7.12 -0.61 -29.63
N ARG A 185 6.99 -1.93 -29.43
CA ARG A 185 7.59 -2.93 -30.34
C ARG A 185 7.06 -2.80 -31.75
N PHE A 186 5.74 -2.58 -31.92
CA PHE A 186 5.15 -2.36 -33.22
C PHE A 186 5.70 -1.11 -33.89
N VAL A 187 5.73 0.04 -33.19
CA VAL A 187 6.21 1.32 -33.75
C VAL A 187 7.67 1.21 -34.20
N ILE A 188 8.54 0.63 -33.35
CA ILE A 188 9.95 0.48 -33.70
C ILE A 188 10.13 -0.47 -34.89
N GLY A 189 9.50 -1.65 -34.83
CA GLY A 189 9.64 -2.66 -35.88
C GLY A 189 9.10 -2.17 -37.25
N PHE A 190 7.90 -1.56 -37.22
CA PHE A 190 7.27 -1.06 -38.44
C PHE A 190 8.05 0.10 -39.05
N ASN A 191 8.45 1.09 -38.26
CA ASN A 191 9.25 2.22 -38.78
C ASN A 191 10.65 1.78 -39.25
N GLY A 192 11.28 0.85 -38.51
CA GLY A 192 12.55 0.26 -38.95
C GLY A 192 12.43 -0.44 -40.30
N ALA A 193 11.34 -1.18 -40.53
CA ALA A 193 11.06 -1.82 -41.79
C ALA A 193 10.82 -0.78 -42.93
N LEU A 194 10.07 0.29 -42.66
CA LEU A 194 9.85 1.37 -43.63
C LEU A 194 11.16 2.05 -44.04
N ILE A 195 12.04 2.31 -43.06
CA ILE A 195 13.37 2.90 -43.34
C ILE A 195 14.21 1.94 -44.19
N ALA A 196 14.28 0.66 -43.83
CA ALA A 196 15.05 -0.34 -44.58
C ALA A 196 14.56 -0.48 -46.02
N LEU A 197 13.24 -0.53 -46.25
CA LEU A 197 12.65 -0.60 -47.58
C LEU A 197 12.84 0.69 -48.39
N GLY A 198 12.85 1.84 -47.73
CA GLY A 198 13.17 3.12 -48.36
C GLY A 198 14.62 3.19 -48.81
N VAL A 199 15.57 2.78 -47.95
CA VAL A 199 17.01 2.73 -48.29
C VAL A 199 17.29 1.72 -49.41
N ALA A 200 16.58 0.59 -49.43
CA ALA A 200 16.66 -0.40 -50.48
C ALA A 200 16.03 0.06 -51.85
N GLY A 201 15.42 1.25 -51.87
CA GLY A 201 14.76 1.77 -53.06
C GLY A 201 13.42 1.09 -53.43
N VAL A 202 12.87 0.26 -52.51
CA VAL A 202 11.62 -0.48 -52.73
C VAL A 202 10.40 0.42 -52.49
N LEU A 203 10.47 1.32 -51.51
CA LEU A 203 9.39 2.23 -51.15
C LEU A 203 9.72 3.69 -51.51
N PRO A 204 8.86 4.38 -52.30
CA PRO A 204 8.98 5.82 -52.51
C PRO A 204 8.82 6.59 -51.18
N PRO A 205 9.52 7.73 -50.97
CA PRO A 205 9.45 8.52 -49.75
C PRO A 205 8.02 8.94 -49.35
N ALA A 206 7.20 9.33 -50.32
CA ALA A 206 5.80 9.72 -50.09
C ALA A 206 4.96 8.55 -49.52
N THR A 207 5.14 7.34 -50.08
CA THR A 207 4.46 6.14 -49.60
C THR A 207 4.91 5.77 -48.17
N SER A 208 6.22 5.84 -47.90
CA SER A 208 6.76 5.60 -46.55
C SER A 208 6.19 6.59 -45.53
N ALA A 209 6.12 7.88 -45.85
CA ALA A 209 5.54 8.90 -44.99
C ALA A 209 4.03 8.65 -44.71
N THR A 210 3.27 8.27 -45.75
CA THR A 210 1.85 7.94 -45.60
C THR A 210 1.64 6.74 -44.70
N LEU A 211 2.40 5.67 -44.88
CA LEU A 211 2.34 4.47 -44.05
C LEU A 211 2.74 4.75 -42.60
N HIS A 212 3.76 5.58 -42.36
CA HIS A 212 4.16 6.03 -41.04
C HIS A 212 3.00 6.75 -40.32
N ASN A 213 2.37 7.73 -40.98
CA ASN A 213 1.26 8.49 -40.42
C ASN A 213 0.06 7.60 -40.12
N LEU A 214 -0.28 6.67 -41.02
CA LEU A 214 -1.37 5.69 -40.80
C LEU A 214 -1.08 4.76 -39.63
N SER A 215 0.17 4.31 -39.48
CA SER A 215 0.56 3.44 -38.37
C SER A 215 0.44 4.17 -37.04
N THR A 216 0.84 5.45 -36.97
CA THR A 216 0.70 6.30 -35.79
C THR A 216 -0.76 6.49 -35.42
N LEU A 217 -1.63 6.78 -36.38
CA LEU A 217 -3.07 6.86 -36.16
C LEU A 217 -3.65 5.53 -35.65
N GLY A 218 -3.27 4.41 -36.23
CA GLY A 218 -3.70 3.08 -35.82
C GLY A 218 -3.30 2.76 -34.37
N VAL A 219 -2.05 3.07 -33.98
CA VAL A 219 -1.59 2.89 -32.61
C VAL A 219 -2.33 3.81 -31.64
N SER A 220 -2.60 5.06 -32.03
CA SER A 220 -3.36 6.01 -31.22
C SER A 220 -4.78 5.52 -30.97
N LEU A 221 -5.49 5.08 -32.02
CA LEU A 221 -6.84 4.52 -31.90
C LEU A 221 -6.88 3.26 -31.02
N ARG A 222 -5.90 2.36 -31.18
CA ARG A 222 -5.75 1.18 -30.33
C ARG A 222 -5.52 1.57 -28.87
N SER A 223 -4.74 2.62 -28.60
CA SER A 223 -4.46 3.09 -27.24
C SER A 223 -5.69 3.66 -26.54
N MET A 224 -6.65 4.20 -27.29
CA MET A 224 -7.92 4.71 -26.79
C MET A 224 -8.94 3.61 -26.46
N SER A 225 -8.73 2.37 -26.92
CA SER A 225 -9.65 1.27 -26.61
C SER A 225 -9.54 0.87 -25.14
N ARG A 226 -10.64 0.37 -24.56
CA ARG A 226 -10.68 -0.08 -23.16
C ARG A 226 -9.60 -1.13 -22.90
N LEU A 227 -8.98 -1.04 -21.73
CA LEU A 227 -8.15 -2.12 -21.20
C LEU A 227 -9.07 -3.25 -20.75
N THR A 228 -8.94 -4.42 -21.38
CA THR A 228 -9.68 -5.60 -20.92
C THR A 228 -8.88 -6.21 -19.78
N THR A 229 -9.32 -6.02 -18.55
CA THR A 229 -8.88 -6.83 -17.43
C THR A 229 -9.62 -8.15 -17.55
N GLN A 230 -8.90 -9.25 -17.78
CA GLN A 230 -9.50 -10.57 -17.73
C GLN A 230 -9.83 -10.85 -16.27
N THR A 231 -11.10 -10.72 -15.92
CA THR A 231 -11.65 -11.27 -14.69
C THR A 231 -11.69 -12.79 -14.88
N GLN A 232 -10.73 -13.51 -14.33
CA GLN A 232 -10.82 -14.95 -14.06
C GLN A 232 -11.02 -15.15 -12.58
#